data_eaff099c73077c538244cf348c5570cf
#
_entry.id   eaff099c73077c538244cf348c5570cf
#
_cell.length_a   1.000
_cell.length_b   1.000
_cell.length_c   1.000
_cell.angle_alpha   90.00
_cell.angle_beta   90.00
_cell.angle_gamma   90.00
#
_symmetry.space_group_name_H-M   'P 1'
#
loop_
_entity.id
_entity.type
_entity.pdbx_description
1 polymer ?
#
loop_
_entity_poly.entity_id
_entity_poly.type
_entity_poly.pdbx_seq_one_letter_code
_entity_poly.pdbx_strand_id
1 'polypeptide(L)'
;RDKFVEKNSNLFFTKIIKSTIEISIPESPLDSTGNPDKNFPFRFYKKNFWNNIDLTDERMLRTPVFHNKMTQYLEKLTVKNPDSIIESADLFISKIKNDDIFKYVVSHITSTYERSKIMGMDAVFVHMVENYYMQDKCDWVDEKQLKKIVERAEKIAPNLIGRVAPEFVDIIGRPFMKDPNGKIYKLSDVKSDYTILVFYAPDCGHCK
;
A
#
# COMPACT_ATOMS: atom_id res chain seq x y z
N ARG A 1 -16.15 10.48 -29.88
CA ARG A 1 -16.21 9.79 -28.60
C ARG A 1 -17.14 10.50 -27.62
N ASP A 2 -16.93 11.81 -27.39
CA ASP A 2 -17.71 12.64 -26.45
C ASP A 2 -19.17 12.73 -26.83
N LYS A 3 -19.51 12.99 -28.13
CA LYS A 3 -20.87 12.97 -28.65
C LYS A 3 -21.60 11.63 -28.42
N PHE A 4 -20.88 10.51 -28.45
CA PHE A 4 -21.45 9.20 -28.15
C PHE A 4 -21.77 9.06 -26.67
N VAL A 5 -20.84 9.47 -25.80
CA VAL A 5 -20.97 9.46 -24.35
C VAL A 5 -22.17 10.29 -23.90
N GLU A 6 -22.31 11.50 -24.44
CA GLU A 6 -23.43 12.39 -24.12
C GLU A 6 -24.79 11.78 -24.54
N LYS A 7 -24.87 11.28 -25.78
CA LYS A 7 -26.12 10.73 -26.34
C LYS A 7 -26.56 9.40 -25.68
N ASN A 8 -25.62 8.64 -25.12
CA ASN A 8 -25.86 7.28 -24.61
C ASN A 8 -25.46 7.11 -23.14
N SER A 9 -25.65 8.16 -22.35
CA SER A 9 -25.20 8.21 -20.94
C SER A 9 -25.73 7.06 -20.07
N ASN A 10 -26.88 6.46 -20.44
CA ASN A 10 -27.52 5.37 -19.70
C ASN A 10 -26.89 3.99 -19.94
N LEU A 11 -26.05 3.85 -20.97
CA LEU A 11 -25.47 2.55 -21.30
C LEU A 11 -24.22 2.29 -20.47
N PHE A 12 -24.08 1.06 -19.98
CA PHE A 12 -22.85 0.65 -19.27
C PHE A 12 -21.59 0.82 -20.15
N PHE A 13 -21.71 0.51 -21.44
CA PHE A 13 -20.62 0.69 -22.40
C PHE A 13 -20.08 2.13 -22.43
N THR A 14 -20.93 3.12 -22.21
CA THR A 14 -20.55 4.53 -22.10
C THR A 14 -19.63 4.80 -20.93
N LYS A 15 -19.82 4.11 -19.78
CA LYS A 15 -18.93 4.20 -18.62
C LYS A 15 -17.52 3.66 -18.97
N ILE A 16 -17.45 2.55 -19.73
CA ILE A 16 -16.18 2.00 -20.21
C ILE A 16 -15.48 2.99 -21.15
N ILE A 17 -16.20 3.55 -22.15
CA ILE A 17 -15.63 4.56 -23.04
C ILE A 17 -15.15 5.78 -22.25
N LYS A 18 -15.94 6.29 -21.33
CA LYS A 18 -15.58 7.44 -20.50
C LYS A 18 -14.29 7.19 -19.72
N SER A 19 -14.14 6.00 -19.18
CA SER A 19 -12.94 5.63 -18.42
C SER A 19 -11.65 5.57 -19.27
N THR A 20 -11.76 5.54 -20.60
CA THR A 20 -10.63 5.60 -21.54
C THR A 20 -10.33 7.01 -22.07
N ILE A 21 -11.13 8.00 -21.67
CA ILE A 21 -10.89 9.40 -22.05
C ILE A 21 -9.71 9.92 -21.23
N GLU A 22 -8.74 10.51 -21.92
CA GLU A 22 -7.60 11.14 -21.26
C GLU A 22 -8.00 12.42 -20.53
N ILE A 23 -7.30 12.69 -19.44
CA ILE A 23 -7.50 13.89 -18.65
C ILE A 23 -6.80 15.05 -19.38
N SER A 24 -7.59 16.05 -19.74
CA SER A 24 -7.03 17.30 -20.31
C SER A 24 -6.30 18.05 -19.21
N ILE A 25 -5.02 18.29 -19.41
CA ILE A 25 -4.17 19.04 -18.49
C ILE A 25 -4.15 20.51 -18.94
N PRO A 26 -4.55 21.45 -18.08
CA PRO A 26 -4.49 22.86 -18.40
C PRO A 26 -3.03 23.37 -18.45
N GLU A 27 -2.82 24.58 -18.92
CA GLU A 27 -1.51 25.23 -18.89
C GLU A 27 -0.95 25.28 -17.46
N SER A 28 0.37 25.06 -17.36
CA SER A 28 1.05 25.07 -16.06
C SER A 28 1.07 26.49 -15.50
N PRO A 29 0.65 26.67 -14.23
CA PRO A 29 0.81 27.95 -13.56
C PRO A 29 2.30 28.32 -13.44
N LEU A 30 2.59 29.60 -13.29
CA LEU A 30 3.95 30.05 -13.03
C LEU A 30 4.35 29.74 -11.60
N ASP A 31 5.59 29.31 -11.41
CA ASP A 31 6.20 29.12 -10.11
C ASP A 31 6.65 30.43 -9.47
N SER A 32 7.25 30.42 -8.28
CA SER A 32 7.75 31.61 -7.59
C SER A 32 8.86 32.35 -8.32
N THR A 33 9.45 31.74 -9.34
CA THR A 33 10.51 32.33 -10.17
C THR A 33 9.98 32.85 -11.50
N GLY A 34 8.66 32.77 -11.75
CA GLY A 34 8.01 33.21 -12.99
C GLY A 34 8.10 32.22 -14.14
N ASN A 35 8.56 30.97 -13.89
CA ASN A 35 8.63 29.92 -14.89
C ASN A 35 7.44 28.97 -14.77
N PRO A 36 7.01 28.29 -15.87
CA PRO A 36 5.98 27.27 -15.79
C PRO A 36 6.38 26.13 -14.82
N ASP A 37 5.49 25.80 -13.87
CA ASP A 37 5.72 24.72 -12.91
C ASP A 37 5.80 23.37 -13.66
N LYS A 38 7.00 22.83 -13.75
CA LYS A 38 7.30 21.57 -14.47
C LYS A 38 6.60 20.34 -13.86
N ASN A 39 6.26 20.37 -12.56
CA ASN A 39 5.64 19.26 -11.85
C ASN A 39 4.11 19.34 -11.87
N PHE A 40 3.56 20.48 -12.27
CA PHE A 40 2.11 20.67 -12.30
C PHE A 40 1.37 19.63 -13.16
N PRO A 41 1.81 19.31 -14.40
CA PRO A 41 1.12 18.35 -15.25
C PRO A 41 0.97 16.99 -14.57
N PHE A 42 2.03 16.50 -13.95
CA PHE A 42 2.00 15.22 -13.24
C PHE A 42 1.07 15.26 -12.01
N ARG A 43 1.20 16.30 -11.17
CA ARG A 43 0.33 16.44 -9.98
C ARG A 43 -1.13 16.58 -10.37
N PHE A 44 -1.43 17.37 -11.41
CA PHE A 44 -2.78 17.55 -11.92
C PHE A 44 -3.35 16.23 -12.44
N TYR A 45 -2.59 15.50 -13.27
CA TYR A 45 -2.98 14.21 -13.81
C TYR A 45 -3.28 13.20 -12.71
N LYS A 46 -2.37 13.03 -11.75
CA LYS A 46 -2.53 12.11 -10.62
C LYS A 46 -3.76 12.45 -9.76
N LYS A 47 -3.96 13.75 -9.46
CA LYS A 47 -5.09 14.23 -8.66
C LYS A 47 -6.45 13.91 -9.32
N ASN A 48 -6.51 14.05 -10.64
CA ASN A 48 -7.74 13.89 -11.42
C ASN A 48 -7.89 12.49 -12.05
N PHE A 49 -6.98 11.58 -11.79
CA PHE A 49 -6.88 10.28 -12.45
C PHE A 49 -8.18 9.46 -12.43
N TRP A 50 -8.94 9.57 -11.34
CA TRP A 50 -10.17 8.82 -11.12
C TRP A 50 -11.44 9.52 -11.63
N ASN A 51 -11.37 10.75 -12.14
CA ASN A 51 -12.56 11.54 -12.50
C ASN A 51 -13.40 10.92 -13.62
N ASN A 52 -12.78 10.16 -14.52
CA ASN A 52 -13.46 9.53 -15.65
C ASN A 52 -13.88 8.08 -15.37
N ILE A 53 -13.72 7.60 -14.12
CA ILE A 53 -14.04 6.22 -13.74
C ILE A 53 -15.22 6.22 -12.78
N ASP A 54 -16.21 5.40 -13.08
CA ASP A 54 -17.36 5.22 -12.19
C ASP A 54 -17.00 4.23 -11.08
N LEU A 55 -16.78 4.76 -9.88
CA LEU A 55 -16.47 3.98 -8.67
C LEU A 55 -17.73 3.58 -7.88
N THR A 56 -18.91 3.71 -8.49
CA THR A 56 -20.19 3.34 -7.90
C THR A 56 -20.81 2.09 -8.54
N ASP A 57 -20.28 1.62 -9.67
CA ASP A 57 -20.85 0.54 -10.49
C ASP A 57 -19.93 -0.69 -10.46
N GLU A 58 -20.30 -1.75 -9.73
CA GLU A 58 -19.53 -2.98 -9.58
C GLU A 58 -19.22 -3.70 -10.90
N ARG A 59 -20.02 -3.43 -11.95
CA ARG A 59 -19.77 -4.01 -13.28
C ARG A 59 -18.43 -3.57 -13.86
N MET A 60 -17.88 -2.43 -13.38
CA MET A 60 -16.53 -1.98 -13.76
C MET A 60 -15.45 -3.00 -13.39
N LEU A 61 -15.62 -3.77 -12.32
CA LEU A 61 -14.71 -4.86 -11.91
C LEU A 61 -14.59 -5.97 -12.97
N ARG A 62 -15.62 -6.15 -13.78
CA ARG A 62 -15.66 -7.16 -14.85
C ARG A 62 -15.04 -6.65 -16.16
N THR A 63 -14.44 -5.47 -16.12
CA THR A 63 -13.76 -4.88 -17.27
C THR A 63 -12.24 -4.87 -17.05
N PRO A 64 -11.42 -5.01 -18.09
CA PRO A 64 -9.98 -4.90 -17.96
C PRO A 64 -9.52 -3.48 -17.57
N VAL A 65 -10.39 -2.48 -17.79
CA VAL A 65 -10.05 -1.07 -17.58
C VAL A 65 -9.81 -0.78 -16.11
N PHE A 66 -10.69 -1.26 -15.22
CA PHE A 66 -10.61 -0.94 -13.79
C PHE A 66 -9.31 -1.42 -13.16
N HIS A 67 -9.01 -2.70 -13.31
CA HIS A 67 -7.79 -3.30 -12.76
C HIS A 67 -6.52 -2.63 -13.31
N ASN A 68 -6.46 -2.43 -14.64
CA ASN A 68 -5.30 -1.81 -15.28
C ASN A 68 -5.08 -0.37 -14.77
N LYS A 69 -6.15 0.39 -14.57
CA LYS A 69 -6.05 1.73 -14.03
C LYS A 69 -5.64 1.75 -12.56
N MET A 70 -6.14 0.83 -11.74
CA MET A 70 -5.70 0.69 -10.36
C MET A 70 -4.19 0.38 -10.29
N THR A 71 -3.72 -0.59 -11.06
CA THR A 71 -2.30 -0.93 -11.16
C THR A 71 -1.47 0.26 -11.66
N GLN A 72 -1.94 0.96 -12.71
CA GLN A 72 -1.26 2.15 -13.20
C GLN A 72 -1.14 3.24 -12.12
N TYR A 73 -2.21 3.48 -11.35
CA TYR A 73 -2.21 4.49 -10.30
C TYR A 73 -1.21 4.18 -9.20
N LEU A 74 -1.25 2.95 -8.68
CA LEU A 74 -0.41 2.54 -7.54
C LEU A 74 1.04 2.29 -7.94
N GLU A 75 1.30 1.72 -9.14
CA GLU A 75 2.64 1.28 -9.51
C GLU A 75 3.40 2.27 -10.40
N LYS A 76 2.69 3.09 -11.20
CA LYS A 76 3.33 3.99 -12.17
C LYS A 76 3.18 5.47 -11.81
N LEU A 77 2.09 5.87 -11.18
CA LEU A 77 1.83 7.24 -10.78
C LEU A 77 2.14 7.52 -9.32
N THR A 78 2.56 6.51 -8.57
CA THR A 78 2.93 6.65 -7.17
C THR A 78 4.40 6.30 -6.99
N VAL A 79 5.09 7.13 -6.22
CA VAL A 79 6.50 6.88 -5.85
C VAL A 79 6.57 5.56 -5.10
N LYS A 80 7.55 4.72 -5.45
CA LYS A 80 7.72 3.39 -4.86
C LYS A 80 8.38 3.45 -3.47
N ASN A 81 7.70 4.10 -2.54
CA ASN A 81 8.00 4.03 -1.12
C ASN A 81 6.69 3.76 -0.34
N PRO A 82 6.76 3.19 0.88
CA PRO A 82 5.58 2.82 1.65
C PRO A 82 4.62 3.98 1.88
N ASP A 83 5.12 5.12 2.33
CA ASP A 83 4.29 6.27 2.71
C ASP A 83 3.48 6.82 1.52
N SER A 84 4.14 6.96 0.35
CA SER A 84 3.46 7.43 -0.86
C SER A 84 2.41 6.44 -1.37
N ILE A 85 2.64 5.14 -1.19
CA ILE A 85 1.68 4.11 -1.58
C ILE A 85 0.51 4.08 -0.61
N ILE A 86 0.74 4.19 0.69
CA ILE A 86 -0.28 4.30 1.72
C ILE A 86 -1.18 5.51 1.44
N GLU A 87 -0.59 6.69 1.27
CA GLU A 87 -1.34 7.92 0.96
C GLU A 87 -2.20 7.76 -0.31
N SER A 88 -1.63 7.18 -1.35
CA SER A 88 -2.34 6.98 -2.62
C SER A 88 -3.43 5.92 -2.50
N ALA A 89 -3.22 4.85 -1.74
CA ALA A 89 -4.20 3.81 -1.49
C ALA A 89 -5.39 4.37 -0.69
N ASP A 90 -5.14 5.08 0.40
CA ASP A 90 -6.17 5.68 1.23
C ASP A 90 -6.99 6.72 0.44
N LEU A 91 -6.32 7.57 -0.33
CA LEU A 91 -6.98 8.55 -1.18
C LEU A 91 -7.86 7.88 -2.25
N PHE A 92 -7.40 6.79 -2.84
CA PHE A 92 -8.19 6.04 -3.81
C PHE A 92 -9.39 5.36 -3.15
N ILE A 93 -9.16 4.63 -2.06
CA ILE A 93 -10.22 3.91 -1.32
C ILE A 93 -11.28 4.88 -0.83
N SER A 94 -10.92 6.08 -0.37
CA SER A 94 -11.87 7.11 0.08
C SER A 94 -12.85 7.60 -1.00
N LYS A 95 -12.53 7.40 -2.28
CA LYS A 95 -13.39 7.76 -3.42
C LYS A 95 -14.39 6.66 -3.78
N ILE A 96 -14.21 5.45 -3.28
CA ILE A 96 -15.05 4.30 -3.60
C ILE A 96 -16.35 4.39 -2.80
N LYS A 97 -17.48 4.16 -3.47
CA LYS A 97 -18.81 4.20 -2.88
C LYS A 97 -19.60 2.89 -3.04
N ASN A 98 -19.00 1.90 -3.67
CA ASN A 98 -19.61 0.60 -3.90
C ASN A 98 -18.83 -0.46 -3.11
N ASP A 99 -19.54 -1.32 -2.39
CA ASP A 99 -18.95 -2.29 -1.46
C ASP A 99 -18.13 -3.37 -2.18
N ASP A 100 -18.56 -3.83 -3.36
CA ASP A 100 -17.81 -4.84 -4.14
C ASP A 100 -16.50 -4.26 -4.68
N ILE A 101 -16.53 -3.00 -5.12
CA ILE A 101 -15.30 -2.29 -5.55
C ILE A 101 -14.38 -2.09 -4.35
N PHE A 102 -14.91 -1.67 -3.21
CA PHE A 102 -14.16 -1.51 -1.97
C PHE A 102 -13.47 -2.82 -1.55
N LYS A 103 -14.25 -3.90 -1.46
CA LYS A 103 -13.78 -5.25 -1.16
C LYS A 103 -12.65 -5.67 -2.10
N TYR A 104 -12.84 -5.51 -3.40
CA TYR A 104 -11.83 -5.87 -4.40
C TYR A 104 -10.53 -5.08 -4.20
N VAL A 105 -10.63 -3.77 -4.07
CA VAL A 105 -9.47 -2.88 -3.96
C VAL A 105 -8.70 -3.14 -2.67
N VAL A 106 -9.38 -3.18 -1.52
CA VAL A 106 -8.75 -3.47 -0.22
C VAL A 106 -8.07 -4.84 -0.24
N SER A 107 -8.77 -5.89 -0.70
CA SER A 107 -8.19 -7.24 -0.77
C SER A 107 -7.00 -7.31 -1.72
N HIS A 108 -7.07 -6.62 -2.87
CA HIS A 108 -5.99 -6.60 -3.84
C HIS A 108 -4.73 -5.91 -3.30
N ILE A 109 -4.88 -4.72 -2.72
CA ILE A 109 -3.76 -3.95 -2.15
C ILE A 109 -3.13 -4.77 -1.03
N THR A 110 -3.92 -5.26 -0.07
CA THR A 110 -3.44 -6.05 1.06
C THR A 110 -2.64 -7.26 0.59
N SER A 111 -3.19 -8.07 -0.34
CA SER A 111 -2.51 -9.28 -0.82
C SER A 111 -1.28 -8.99 -1.68
N THR A 112 -1.25 -7.86 -2.38
CA THR A 112 -0.09 -7.44 -3.18
C THR A 112 1.09 -7.09 -2.29
N TYR A 113 0.84 -6.30 -1.24
CA TYR A 113 1.91 -5.84 -0.36
C TYR A 113 2.28 -6.86 0.71
N GLU A 114 1.38 -7.78 1.09
CA GLU A 114 1.72 -8.96 1.91
C GLU A 114 2.80 -9.83 1.24
N ARG A 115 2.77 -9.94 -0.08
CA ARG A 115 3.70 -10.75 -0.87
C ARG A 115 4.86 -9.96 -1.49
N SER A 116 4.94 -8.68 -1.20
CA SER A 116 6.00 -7.83 -1.75
C SER A 116 7.37 -8.32 -1.27
N LYS A 117 8.31 -8.35 -2.22
CA LYS A 117 9.73 -8.64 -1.95
C LYS A 117 10.57 -7.35 -1.86
N ILE A 118 9.93 -6.20 -2.00
CA ILE A 118 10.60 -4.90 -1.91
C ILE A 118 10.66 -4.51 -0.44
N MET A 119 11.86 -4.22 0.03
CA MET A 119 12.12 -3.82 1.41
C MET A 119 11.26 -2.61 1.81
N GLY A 120 10.65 -2.69 2.98
CA GLY A 120 9.80 -1.65 3.56
C GLY A 120 8.34 -1.64 3.08
N MET A 121 8.00 -2.38 2.01
CA MET A 121 6.62 -2.45 1.51
C MET A 121 5.66 -3.24 2.41
N ASP A 122 6.19 -4.00 3.35
CA ASP A 122 5.45 -4.63 4.43
C ASP A 122 4.71 -3.61 5.32
N ALA A 123 5.19 -2.38 5.39
CA ALA A 123 4.48 -1.28 6.05
C ALA A 123 3.12 -0.99 5.41
N VAL A 124 2.99 -1.14 4.08
CA VAL A 124 1.69 -0.98 3.40
C VAL A 124 0.73 -2.09 3.81
N PHE A 125 1.20 -3.34 3.88
CA PHE A 125 0.38 -4.46 4.36
C PHE A 125 -0.11 -4.22 5.80
N VAL A 126 0.80 -3.85 6.71
CA VAL A 126 0.46 -3.55 8.11
C VAL A 126 -0.57 -2.42 8.17
N HIS A 127 -0.35 -1.32 7.44
CA HIS A 127 -1.29 -0.21 7.37
C HIS A 127 -2.70 -0.64 6.91
N MET A 128 -2.77 -1.46 5.85
CA MET A 128 -4.06 -1.96 5.36
C MET A 128 -4.78 -2.80 6.42
N VAL A 129 -4.04 -3.64 7.15
CA VAL A 129 -4.64 -4.46 8.20
C VAL A 129 -5.13 -3.59 9.36
N GLU A 130 -4.32 -2.67 9.86
CA GLU A 130 -4.66 -1.81 11.00
C GLU A 130 -5.85 -0.87 10.70
N ASN A 131 -5.97 -0.35 9.47
CA ASN A 131 -6.95 0.69 9.14
C ASN A 131 -8.22 0.18 8.44
N TYR A 132 -8.20 -1.06 7.96
CA TYR A 132 -9.36 -1.64 7.27
C TYR A 132 -9.85 -2.94 7.91
N TYR A 133 -8.97 -3.92 8.14
CA TYR A 133 -9.38 -5.22 8.70
C TYR A 133 -9.66 -5.17 10.20
N MET A 134 -8.84 -4.47 10.96
CA MET A 134 -9.03 -4.31 12.43
C MET A 134 -10.09 -3.25 12.78
N GLN A 135 -10.64 -2.53 11.79
CA GLN A 135 -11.67 -1.50 11.97
C GLN A 135 -13.05 -1.99 11.53
N ASP A 136 -13.27 -3.30 11.49
CA ASP A 136 -14.54 -3.94 11.10
C ASP A 136 -15.08 -3.51 9.73
N LYS A 137 -14.19 -3.02 8.83
CA LYS A 137 -14.57 -2.59 7.48
C LYS A 137 -14.53 -3.72 6.45
N CYS A 138 -14.11 -4.93 6.86
CA CYS A 138 -13.88 -6.08 5.98
C CYS A 138 -14.76 -7.27 6.38
N ASP A 139 -16.09 -7.05 6.40
CA ASP A 139 -17.12 -8.00 6.81
C ASP A 139 -17.21 -9.28 5.92
N TRP A 140 -16.62 -9.24 4.74
CA TRP A 140 -16.52 -10.39 3.83
C TRP A 140 -15.45 -11.42 4.21
N VAL A 141 -14.61 -11.11 5.20
CA VAL A 141 -13.53 -12.01 5.67
C VAL A 141 -14.04 -12.80 6.87
N ASP A 142 -13.98 -14.12 6.79
CA ASP A 142 -14.35 -14.95 7.93
C ASP A 142 -13.38 -14.76 9.12
N GLU A 143 -13.87 -15.04 10.34
CA GLU A 143 -13.13 -14.82 11.58
C GLU A 143 -11.76 -15.54 11.61
N LYS A 144 -11.69 -16.75 11.04
CA LYS A 144 -10.45 -17.53 11.00
C LYS A 144 -9.41 -16.92 10.07
N GLN A 145 -9.84 -16.38 8.94
CA GLN A 145 -8.97 -15.68 7.99
C GLN A 145 -8.55 -14.32 8.55
N LEU A 146 -9.48 -13.57 9.14
CA LEU A 146 -9.20 -12.28 9.79
C LEU A 146 -8.13 -12.44 10.86
N LYS A 147 -8.29 -13.43 11.75
CA LYS A 147 -7.31 -13.73 12.80
C LYS A 147 -5.90 -13.97 12.23
N LYS A 148 -5.78 -14.75 11.15
CA LYS A 148 -4.47 -15.02 10.52
C LYS A 148 -3.84 -13.76 9.91
N ILE A 149 -4.66 -12.90 9.28
CA ILE A 149 -4.19 -11.65 8.67
C ILE A 149 -3.68 -10.71 9.77
N VAL A 150 -4.45 -10.56 10.85
CA VAL A 150 -4.10 -9.72 12.01
C VAL A 150 -2.83 -10.23 12.70
N GLU A 151 -2.78 -11.52 13.07
CA GLU A 151 -1.59 -12.12 13.70
C GLU A 151 -0.32 -11.94 12.86
N ARG A 152 -0.45 -11.97 11.53
CA ARG A 152 0.68 -11.73 10.63
C ARG A 152 1.12 -10.27 10.65
N ALA A 153 0.19 -9.32 10.62
CA ALA A 153 0.50 -7.90 10.70
C ALA A 153 1.14 -7.55 12.05
N GLU A 154 0.61 -8.07 13.16
CA GLU A 154 1.16 -7.88 14.51
C GLU A 154 2.60 -8.39 14.65
N LYS A 155 2.95 -9.49 13.96
CA LYS A 155 4.34 -10.01 13.93
C LYS A 155 5.28 -9.15 13.12
N ILE A 156 4.78 -8.48 12.07
CA ILE A 156 5.57 -7.64 11.18
C ILE A 156 5.73 -6.23 11.76
N ALA A 157 4.67 -5.66 12.33
CA ALA A 157 4.60 -4.27 12.76
C ALA A 157 5.78 -3.80 13.63
N PRO A 158 6.26 -4.57 14.63
CA PRO A 158 7.43 -4.16 15.43
C PRO A 158 8.74 -4.07 14.65
N ASN A 159 8.82 -4.77 13.50
CA ASN A 159 10.05 -4.87 12.70
C ASN A 159 10.05 -3.95 11.47
N LEU A 160 9.05 -3.08 11.34
CA LEU A 160 9.00 -2.13 10.22
C LEU A 160 10.19 -1.16 10.27
N ILE A 161 10.67 -0.77 9.08
CA ILE A 161 11.73 0.23 8.94
C ILE A 161 11.32 1.52 9.67
N GLY A 162 12.25 2.07 10.47
CA GLY A 162 12.02 3.26 11.28
C GLY A 162 11.42 2.98 12.67
N ARG A 163 11.05 1.74 12.98
CA ARG A 163 10.66 1.34 14.34
C ARG A 163 11.88 0.98 15.18
N VAL A 164 11.73 1.12 16.49
CA VAL A 164 12.74 0.64 17.43
C VAL A 164 12.77 -0.88 17.38
N ALA A 165 13.95 -1.46 17.12
CA ALA A 165 14.10 -2.91 17.06
C ALA A 165 13.69 -3.57 18.40
N PRO A 166 12.87 -4.64 18.37
CA PRO A 166 12.48 -5.34 19.57
C PRO A 166 13.70 -5.99 20.26
N GLU A 167 13.65 -6.06 21.57
CA GLU A 167 14.65 -6.76 22.35
C GLU A 167 14.61 -8.28 22.13
N PHE A 168 15.77 -8.93 22.16
CA PHE A 168 15.85 -10.39 22.15
C PHE A 168 15.58 -10.94 23.54
N VAL A 169 14.36 -11.44 23.73
CA VAL A 169 13.89 -11.97 25.00
C VAL A 169 13.34 -13.39 24.85
N ASP A 170 13.42 -14.18 25.90
CA ASP A 170 12.78 -15.49 25.97
C ASP A 170 11.26 -15.35 26.17
N ILE A 171 10.55 -16.47 26.23
CA ILE A 171 9.09 -16.54 26.38
C ILE A 171 8.54 -15.90 27.65
N ILE A 172 9.39 -15.58 28.61
CA ILE A 172 9.04 -14.89 29.86
C ILE A 172 9.68 -13.51 29.98
N GLY A 173 10.16 -12.96 28.85
CA GLY A 173 10.64 -11.59 28.75
C GLY A 173 12.08 -11.35 29.25
N ARG A 174 12.88 -12.39 29.48
CA ARG A 174 14.29 -12.24 29.93
C ARG A 174 15.21 -12.10 28.72
N PRO A 175 16.15 -11.13 28.72
CA PRO A 175 17.16 -11.01 27.68
C PRO A 175 18.02 -12.29 27.59
N PHE A 176 18.36 -12.74 26.39
CA PHE A 176 19.18 -13.94 26.19
C PHE A 176 20.43 -13.74 25.36
N MET A 177 20.70 -12.52 24.85
CA MET A 177 21.98 -12.25 24.21
C MET A 177 23.11 -12.33 25.21
N LYS A 178 24.22 -12.97 24.83
CA LYS A 178 25.39 -13.16 25.68
C LYS A 178 26.65 -12.72 24.94
N ASP A 179 27.57 -12.10 25.64
CA ASP A 179 28.95 -11.92 25.16
C ASP A 179 29.77 -13.24 25.27
N PRO A 180 30.97 -13.29 24.72
CA PRO A 180 31.83 -14.47 24.81
C PRO A 180 32.13 -14.92 26.26
N ASN A 181 32.02 -14.03 27.25
CA ASN A 181 32.21 -14.32 28.68
C ASN A 181 30.90 -14.78 29.37
N GLY A 182 29.80 -14.88 28.64
CA GLY A 182 28.53 -15.32 29.14
C GLY A 182 27.70 -14.24 29.84
N LYS A 183 28.15 -12.96 29.83
CA LYS A 183 27.38 -11.86 30.39
C LYS A 183 26.15 -11.56 29.49
N ILE A 184 24.99 -11.52 30.11
CA ILE A 184 23.71 -11.21 29.43
C ILE A 184 23.59 -9.70 29.24
N TYR A 185 23.13 -9.29 28.08
CA TYR A 185 22.82 -7.88 27.77
C TYR A 185 21.65 -7.77 26.77
N LYS A 186 21.11 -6.56 26.66
CA LYS A 186 20.02 -6.21 25.76
C LYS A 186 20.60 -5.63 24.46
N LEU A 187 19.80 -5.68 23.38
CA LEU A 187 20.15 -4.98 22.15
C LEU A 187 20.32 -3.47 22.37
N SER A 188 19.46 -2.89 23.21
CA SER A 188 19.52 -1.47 23.59
C SER A 188 20.76 -1.06 24.40
N ASP A 189 21.49 -2.01 24.99
CA ASP A 189 22.74 -1.73 25.70
C ASP A 189 23.92 -1.50 24.75
N VAL A 190 23.79 -1.92 23.48
CA VAL A 190 24.84 -1.72 22.46
C VAL A 190 24.87 -0.25 22.05
N LYS A 191 25.99 0.42 22.34
CA LYS A 191 26.19 1.85 22.01
C LYS A 191 27.11 1.95 20.80
N SER A 192 26.53 2.14 19.62
CA SER A 192 27.27 2.34 18.37
C SER A 192 26.38 3.12 17.38
N ASP A 193 26.99 3.79 16.42
CA ASP A 193 26.26 4.51 15.38
C ASP A 193 25.46 3.55 14.48
N TYR A 194 25.99 2.34 14.28
CA TYR A 194 25.35 1.29 13.49
C TYR A 194 25.56 -0.07 14.18
N THR A 195 24.52 -0.90 14.19
CA THR A 195 24.58 -2.27 14.69
C THR A 195 24.12 -3.22 13.58
N ILE A 196 24.97 -4.20 13.25
CA ILE A 196 24.62 -5.25 12.28
C ILE A 196 24.25 -6.50 13.05
N LEU A 197 23.04 -7.00 12.82
CA LEU A 197 22.56 -8.27 13.38
C LEU A 197 22.67 -9.37 12.31
N VAL A 198 23.39 -10.43 12.63
CA VAL A 198 23.53 -11.59 11.75
C VAL A 198 22.82 -12.78 12.37
N PHE A 199 21.77 -13.27 11.70
CA PHE A 199 21.06 -14.47 12.08
C PHE A 199 21.58 -15.65 11.27
N TYR A 200 22.18 -16.61 11.94
CA TYR A 200 22.70 -17.80 11.27
C TYR A 200 22.44 -19.08 12.07
N ALA A 201 22.38 -20.21 11.38
CA ALA A 201 22.38 -21.54 12.00
C ALA A 201 23.65 -22.28 11.60
N PRO A 202 24.34 -22.96 12.52
CA PRO A 202 25.62 -23.67 12.24
C PRO A 202 25.52 -24.72 11.13
N ASP A 203 24.34 -25.31 10.96
CA ASP A 203 23.99 -26.34 9.97
C ASP A 203 23.36 -25.76 8.68
N CYS A 204 23.21 -24.45 8.59
CA CYS A 204 22.66 -23.77 7.41
C CYS A 204 23.69 -23.80 6.27
N GLY A 205 23.39 -24.56 5.20
CA GLY A 205 24.24 -24.66 4.02
C GLY A 205 24.42 -23.34 3.23
N HIS A 206 23.49 -22.38 3.40
CA HIS A 206 23.53 -21.06 2.76
C HIS A 206 24.27 -20.00 3.60
N CYS A 207 24.63 -20.32 4.83
CA CYS A 207 25.29 -19.38 5.76
C CYS A 207 26.83 -19.53 5.76
N LYS A 208 27.38 -20.33 4.86
CA LYS A 208 28.82 -20.58 4.72
C LYS A 208 29.44 -19.66 3.68
#